data_91179386cd3a934162753ee26b7d6cff
#
_entry.id   91179386cd3a934162753ee26b7d6cff
#
_cell.length_a   1.000
_cell.length_b   1.000
_cell.length_c   1.000
_cell.angle_alpha   90.00
_cell.angle_beta   90.00
_cell.angle_gamma   90.00
#
_symmetry.space_group_name_H-M   'P 1'
#
loop_
_entity.id
_entity.type
_entity.pdbx_description
1 polymer ?
#
loop_
_entity_poly.entity_id
_entity_poly.type
_entity_poly.pdbx_seq_one_letter_code
_entity_poly.pdbx_strand_id
1 'polypeptide(L)'
;MPTQRINDVFADTFYYFALLSPSDVTHPKAATITPTLSGRIFTTAWVVAELTAAFSVPPHRARCLALIDHFYTDPQIIIIPPSPELFDAGLALYRSRPDKGWSLTDCISFIVMEREGITEALTGDHHFEQAGFIALLK
;
A
#
# COMPACT_ATOMS: atom_id res chain seq x y z
N MET A 1 -12.63 11.83 -23.48
CA MET A 1 -11.31 12.06 -22.87
C MET A 1 -11.05 11.05 -21.78
N PRO A 2 -9.92 10.48 -21.78
CA PRO A 2 -9.57 9.63 -20.67
C PRO A 2 -9.54 10.45 -19.39
N THR A 3 -10.12 9.88 -18.35
CA THR A 3 -10.06 10.45 -17.02
C THR A 3 -8.90 9.86 -16.23
N GLN A 4 -8.01 9.15 -16.93
CA GLN A 4 -6.85 8.55 -16.31
C GLN A 4 -6.02 9.62 -15.63
N ARG A 5 -5.79 9.43 -14.35
CA ARG A 5 -4.96 10.34 -13.58
C ARG A 5 -3.51 9.87 -13.66
N ILE A 6 -2.65 10.79 -14.13
CA ILE A 6 -1.22 10.56 -14.12
C ILE A 6 -0.76 10.72 -12.68
N ASN A 7 0.18 9.87 -12.25
CA ASN A 7 0.81 9.92 -10.92
C ASN A 7 -0.03 9.37 -9.77
N ASP A 8 -1.15 8.71 -10.05
CA ASP A 8 -1.81 7.91 -9.02
C ASP A 8 -0.89 6.75 -8.65
N VAL A 9 -0.78 6.49 -7.35
CA VAL A 9 0.07 5.42 -6.83
C VAL A 9 -0.70 4.58 -5.82
N PHE A 10 -0.22 3.36 -5.60
CA PHE A 10 -0.69 2.52 -4.51
C PHE A 10 0.35 2.52 -3.39
N ALA A 11 -0.08 2.72 -2.16
CA ALA A 11 0.81 2.70 -1.00
C ALA A 11 0.65 1.38 -0.26
N ASP A 12 1.74 0.62 -0.23
CA ASP A 12 1.87 -0.66 0.45
C ASP A 12 2.30 -0.45 1.90
N THR A 13 2.11 -1.46 2.72
CA THR A 13 2.59 -1.50 4.11
C THR A 13 4.08 -1.15 4.19
N PHE A 14 4.88 -1.62 3.25
CA PHE A 14 6.33 -1.35 3.19
C PHE A 14 6.63 0.15 3.27
N TYR A 15 5.90 0.96 2.51
CA TYR A 15 6.10 2.41 2.47
C TYR A 15 5.80 3.05 3.83
N TYR A 16 4.64 2.74 4.40
CA TYR A 16 4.24 3.32 5.67
C TYR A 16 5.13 2.84 6.81
N PHE A 17 5.55 1.57 6.77
CA PHE A 17 6.51 1.06 7.74
C PHE A 17 7.81 1.86 7.69
N ALA A 18 8.32 2.12 6.48
CA ALA A 18 9.54 2.91 6.31
C ALA A 18 9.37 4.35 6.81
N LEU A 19 8.21 4.98 6.56
CA LEU A 19 7.92 6.33 7.06
C LEU A 19 7.91 6.39 8.57
N LEU A 20 7.33 5.38 9.23
CA LEU A 20 7.20 5.34 10.69
C LEU A 20 8.46 4.87 11.40
N SER A 21 9.45 4.37 10.67
CA SER A 21 10.66 3.78 11.25
C SER A 21 11.90 4.56 10.80
N PRO A 22 12.28 5.64 11.49
CA PRO A 22 13.42 6.49 11.07
C PRO A 22 14.73 5.73 10.91
N SER A 23 14.90 4.59 11.60
CA SER A 23 16.09 3.75 11.51
C SER A 23 16.04 2.74 10.36
N ASP A 24 14.92 2.63 9.68
CA ASP A 24 14.80 1.74 8.53
C ASP A 24 15.65 2.23 7.36
N VAL A 25 16.35 1.32 6.69
CA VAL A 25 17.24 1.66 5.58
C VAL A 25 16.51 2.38 4.44
N THR A 26 15.23 2.13 4.28
CA THR A 26 14.40 2.73 3.22
C THR A 26 13.77 4.06 3.66
N HIS A 27 13.87 4.42 4.94
CA HIS A 27 13.24 5.65 5.45
C HIS A 27 13.63 6.91 4.64
N PRO A 28 14.92 7.16 4.33
CA PRO A 28 15.28 8.35 3.57
C PRO A 28 14.61 8.40 2.19
N LYS A 29 14.51 7.27 1.51
CA LYS A 29 13.87 7.20 0.20
C LYS A 29 12.37 7.47 0.29
N ALA A 30 11.71 6.89 1.28
CA ALA A 30 10.29 7.13 1.53
C ALA A 30 10.01 8.59 1.87
N ALA A 31 10.82 9.18 2.74
CA ALA A 31 10.68 10.60 3.12
C ALA A 31 10.92 11.54 1.94
N THR A 32 11.84 11.20 1.04
CA THR A 32 12.17 12.02 -0.13
C THR A 32 11.07 11.98 -1.19
N ILE A 33 10.45 10.82 -1.41
CA ILE A 33 9.42 10.69 -2.44
C ILE A 33 8.09 11.32 -2.03
N THR A 34 7.78 11.31 -0.74
CA THR A 34 6.47 11.74 -0.24
C THR A 34 6.05 13.12 -0.72
N PRO A 35 6.88 14.19 -0.63
CA PRO A 35 6.46 15.51 -1.10
C PRO A 35 6.30 15.62 -2.62
N THR A 36 6.76 14.63 -3.39
CA THR A 36 6.65 14.65 -4.85
C THR A 36 5.34 14.04 -5.35
N LEU A 37 4.54 13.44 -4.46
CA LEU A 37 3.32 12.72 -4.84
C LEU A 37 2.20 13.72 -5.11
N SER A 38 1.80 13.86 -6.38
CA SER A 38 0.81 14.85 -6.80
C SER A 38 -0.53 14.22 -7.16
N GLY A 39 -0.59 12.91 -7.41
CA GLY A 39 -1.83 12.21 -7.72
C GLY A 39 -2.52 11.68 -6.47
N ARG A 40 -3.48 10.81 -6.68
CA ARG A 40 -4.15 10.12 -5.57
C ARG A 40 -3.26 9.00 -5.04
N ILE A 41 -3.35 8.75 -3.75
CA ILE A 41 -2.63 7.67 -3.09
C ILE A 41 -3.68 6.64 -2.63
N PHE A 42 -3.69 5.49 -3.27
CA PHE A 42 -4.62 4.41 -2.91
C PHE A 42 -3.97 3.48 -1.90
N THR A 43 -4.74 3.04 -0.95
CA THR A 43 -4.36 1.95 -0.04
C THR A 43 -5.62 1.17 0.33
N THR A 44 -5.50 0.17 1.20
CA THR A 44 -6.64 -0.68 1.54
C THR A 44 -6.77 -0.84 3.05
N ALA A 45 -7.94 -1.29 3.49
CA ALA A 45 -8.17 -1.65 4.88
C ALA A 45 -7.21 -2.78 5.34
N TRP A 46 -6.78 -3.65 4.45
CA TRP A 46 -5.84 -4.73 4.77
C TRP A 46 -4.45 -4.19 5.08
N VAL A 47 -4.00 -3.17 4.34
CA VAL A 47 -2.74 -2.47 4.66
C VAL A 47 -2.85 -1.82 6.04
N VAL A 48 -3.97 -1.16 6.34
CA VAL A 48 -4.21 -0.57 7.67
C VAL A 48 -4.10 -1.65 8.76
N ALA A 49 -4.70 -2.80 8.53
CA ALA A 49 -4.65 -3.91 9.50
C ALA A 49 -3.22 -4.41 9.72
N GLU A 50 -2.42 -4.52 8.65
CA GLU A 50 -1.02 -4.92 8.77
C GLU A 50 -0.19 -3.90 9.54
N LEU A 51 -0.44 -2.60 9.31
CA LEU A 51 0.26 -1.53 10.02
C LEU A 51 -0.04 -1.57 11.51
N THR A 52 -1.31 -1.72 11.88
CA THR A 52 -1.69 -1.78 13.30
C THR A 52 -1.10 -3.01 13.98
N ALA A 53 -0.95 -4.11 13.27
CA ALA A 53 -0.30 -5.30 13.79
C ALA A 53 1.21 -5.07 14.02
N ALA A 54 1.89 -4.45 13.05
CA ALA A 54 3.33 -4.20 13.13
C ALA A 54 3.69 -3.19 14.23
N PHE A 55 2.82 -2.23 14.52
CA PHE A 55 3.06 -1.17 15.49
C PHE A 55 2.11 -1.27 16.69
N SER A 56 1.79 -2.48 17.12
CA SER A 56 0.82 -2.69 18.20
C SER A 56 1.39 -2.37 19.59
N VAL A 57 2.71 -2.40 19.77
CA VAL A 57 3.34 -2.21 21.07
C VAL A 57 3.60 -0.73 21.35
N PRO A 58 3.18 -0.18 22.52
CA PRO A 58 3.55 1.18 22.89
C PRO A 58 5.08 1.37 22.98
N PRO A 59 5.63 2.54 22.65
CA PRO A 59 4.93 3.77 22.24
C PRO A 59 4.61 3.87 20.74
N HIS A 60 4.99 2.88 19.93
CA HIS A 60 4.83 2.93 18.47
C HIS A 60 3.36 2.98 18.05
N ARG A 61 2.51 2.40 18.87
CA ARG A 61 1.06 2.33 18.63
C ARG A 61 0.43 3.71 18.41
N ALA A 62 0.80 4.69 19.23
CA ALA A 62 0.26 6.05 19.13
C ALA A 62 0.68 6.74 17.82
N ARG A 63 1.91 6.54 17.38
CA ARG A 63 2.41 7.11 16.12
C ARG A 63 1.70 6.50 14.92
N CYS A 64 1.49 5.19 14.96
CA CYS A 64 0.76 4.50 13.90
C CYS A 64 -0.70 4.99 13.82
N LEU A 65 -1.37 5.14 14.96
CA LEU A 65 -2.74 5.64 15.00
C LEU A 65 -2.83 7.06 14.44
N ALA A 66 -1.89 7.93 14.76
CA ALA A 66 -1.85 9.29 14.22
C ALA A 66 -1.73 9.28 12.68
N LEU A 67 -0.93 8.39 12.13
CA LEU A 67 -0.81 8.23 10.68
C LEU A 67 -2.15 7.76 10.08
N ILE A 68 -2.78 6.77 10.68
CA ILE A 68 -4.06 6.24 10.19
C ILE A 68 -5.14 7.32 10.26
N ASP A 69 -5.20 8.10 11.33
CA ASP A 69 -6.16 9.20 11.44
C ASP A 69 -5.94 10.22 10.31
N HIS A 70 -4.68 10.47 9.93
CA HIS A 70 -4.36 11.33 8.80
C HIS A 70 -4.92 10.78 7.48
N PHE A 71 -4.92 9.46 7.28
CA PHE A 71 -5.50 8.86 6.06
C PHE A 71 -6.95 9.29 5.85
N TYR A 72 -7.73 9.42 6.91
CA TYR A 72 -9.15 9.74 6.83
C TYR A 72 -9.43 11.23 6.67
N THR A 73 -8.42 12.08 6.85
CA THR A 73 -8.57 13.53 6.74
C THR A 73 -7.90 14.12 5.50
N ASP A 74 -7.01 13.37 4.87
CA ASP A 74 -6.28 13.82 3.67
C ASP A 74 -7.06 13.45 2.41
N PRO A 75 -7.56 14.44 1.64
CA PRO A 75 -8.33 14.15 0.43
C PRO A 75 -7.52 13.48 -0.68
N GLN A 76 -6.18 13.50 -0.60
CA GLN A 76 -5.31 12.81 -1.55
C GLN A 76 -5.34 11.29 -1.36
N ILE A 77 -5.68 10.82 -0.16
CA ILE A 77 -5.61 9.40 0.20
C ILE A 77 -6.97 8.75 0.02
N ILE A 78 -7.01 7.67 -0.76
CA ILE A 78 -8.21 6.88 -1.01
C ILE A 78 -8.00 5.52 -0.33
N ILE A 79 -8.76 5.26 0.72
CA ILE A 79 -8.73 3.96 1.40
C ILE A 79 -9.85 3.09 0.83
N ILE A 80 -9.48 1.99 0.19
CA ILE A 80 -10.44 1.02 -0.28
C ILE A 80 -10.96 0.24 0.94
N PRO A 81 -12.28 0.34 1.24
CA PRO A 81 -12.83 -0.32 2.42
C PRO A 81 -12.87 -1.84 2.27
N PRO A 82 -12.97 -2.56 3.38
CA PRO A 82 -13.14 -4.00 3.30
C PRO A 82 -14.48 -4.35 2.66
N SER A 83 -14.47 -5.38 1.84
CA SER A 83 -15.68 -5.94 1.27
C SER A 83 -15.50 -7.45 1.07
N PRO A 84 -16.58 -8.24 1.18
CA PRO A 84 -16.49 -9.68 0.88
C PRO A 84 -16.03 -9.94 -0.55
N GLU A 85 -16.46 -9.13 -1.50
CA GLU A 85 -16.11 -9.31 -2.91
C GLU A 85 -14.60 -9.13 -3.13
N LEU A 86 -14.01 -8.10 -2.57
CA LEU A 86 -12.58 -7.83 -2.73
C LEU A 86 -11.74 -8.88 -1.99
N PHE A 87 -12.19 -9.30 -0.81
CA PHE A 87 -11.55 -10.38 -0.07
C PHE A 87 -11.53 -11.66 -0.91
N ASP A 88 -12.68 -12.03 -1.49
CA ASP A 88 -12.80 -13.25 -2.30
C ASP A 88 -11.95 -13.16 -3.56
N ALA A 89 -11.90 -12.00 -4.22
CA ALA A 89 -11.06 -11.80 -5.40
C ALA A 89 -9.57 -11.97 -5.06
N GLY A 90 -9.13 -11.39 -3.93
CA GLY A 90 -7.75 -11.56 -3.46
C GLY A 90 -7.42 -13.00 -3.12
N LEU A 91 -8.35 -13.69 -2.46
CA LEU A 91 -8.17 -15.10 -2.12
C LEU A 91 -8.10 -15.99 -3.37
N ALA A 92 -8.88 -15.68 -4.39
CA ALA A 92 -8.81 -16.39 -5.67
C ALA A 92 -7.44 -16.23 -6.33
N LEU A 93 -6.88 -15.02 -6.32
CA LEU A 93 -5.54 -14.78 -6.83
C LEU A 93 -4.49 -15.54 -6.01
N TYR A 94 -4.57 -15.48 -4.70
CA TYR A 94 -3.70 -16.20 -3.79
C TYR A 94 -3.70 -17.70 -4.12
N ARG A 95 -4.88 -18.26 -4.32
CA ARG A 95 -5.07 -19.68 -4.63
C ARG A 95 -4.50 -20.05 -5.99
N SER A 96 -4.58 -19.15 -6.98
CA SER A 96 -4.16 -19.41 -8.35
C SER A 96 -2.64 -19.35 -8.55
N ARG A 97 -1.90 -18.81 -7.58
CA ARG A 97 -0.45 -18.65 -7.69
C ARG A 97 0.29 -19.29 -6.51
N PRO A 98 0.21 -20.63 -6.39
CA PRO A 98 0.93 -21.34 -5.33
C PRO A 98 2.46 -21.28 -5.49
N ASP A 99 2.93 -20.85 -6.65
CA ASP A 99 4.35 -20.65 -6.96
C ASP A 99 4.92 -19.34 -6.40
N LYS A 100 4.07 -18.43 -5.89
CA LYS A 100 4.50 -17.12 -5.41
C LYS A 100 4.39 -17.02 -3.90
N GLY A 101 5.30 -16.24 -3.30
CA GLY A 101 5.25 -15.95 -1.87
C GLY A 101 4.36 -14.77 -1.51
N TRP A 102 3.39 -14.44 -2.35
CA TRP A 102 2.49 -13.31 -2.14
C TRP A 102 1.56 -13.56 -0.96
N SER A 103 1.45 -12.58 -0.05
CA SER A 103 0.45 -12.64 1.00
C SER A 103 -0.94 -12.34 0.44
N LEU A 104 -1.99 -12.60 1.25
CA LEU A 104 -3.34 -12.20 0.86
C LEU A 104 -3.45 -10.68 0.71
N THR A 105 -2.79 -9.93 1.59
CA THR A 105 -2.73 -8.46 1.48
C THR A 105 -2.09 -8.04 0.17
N ASP A 106 -0.99 -8.68 -0.24
CA ASP A 106 -0.37 -8.43 -1.55
C ASP A 106 -1.37 -8.67 -2.68
N CYS A 107 -2.04 -9.82 -2.66
CA CYS A 107 -2.99 -10.19 -3.70
C CYS A 107 -4.14 -9.20 -3.81
N ILE A 108 -4.67 -8.75 -2.68
CA ILE A 108 -5.73 -7.75 -2.65
C ILE A 108 -5.21 -6.42 -3.21
N SER A 109 -3.98 -6.04 -2.86
CA SER A 109 -3.34 -4.84 -3.40
C SER A 109 -3.23 -4.90 -4.91
N PHE A 110 -2.81 -6.05 -5.47
CA PHE A 110 -2.69 -6.25 -6.91
C PHE A 110 -4.04 -6.14 -7.61
N ILE A 111 -5.09 -6.71 -7.03
CA ILE A 111 -6.46 -6.60 -7.56
C ILE A 111 -6.90 -5.13 -7.60
N VAL A 112 -6.67 -4.37 -6.54
CA VAL A 112 -7.02 -2.95 -6.48
C VAL A 112 -6.25 -2.16 -7.53
N MET A 113 -4.94 -2.38 -7.62
CA MET A 113 -4.10 -1.67 -8.60
C MET A 113 -4.59 -1.92 -10.02
N GLU A 114 -4.90 -3.16 -10.35
CA GLU A 114 -5.40 -3.52 -11.68
C GLU A 114 -6.75 -2.84 -11.97
N ARG A 115 -7.67 -2.90 -11.04
CA ARG A 115 -9.01 -2.31 -11.20
C ARG A 115 -8.96 -0.79 -11.36
N GLU A 116 -8.04 -0.12 -10.63
CA GLU A 116 -7.92 1.33 -10.67
C GLU A 116 -6.97 1.83 -11.76
N GLY A 117 -6.35 0.92 -12.52
CA GLY A 117 -5.41 1.29 -13.57
C GLY A 117 -4.10 1.87 -13.04
N ILE A 118 -3.68 1.48 -11.83
CA ILE A 118 -2.46 1.98 -11.19
C ILE A 118 -1.32 1.03 -11.51
N THR A 119 -0.21 1.57 -11.97
CA THR A 119 0.98 0.79 -12.35
C THR A 119 2.15 0.98 -11.40
N GLU A 120 2.14 2.02 -10.57
CA GLU A 120 3.25 2.35 -9.68
C GLU A 120 2.84 2.18 -8.23
N ALA A 121 3.70 1.52 -7.45
CA ALA A 121 3.46 1.27 -6.04
C ALA A 121 4.59 1.85 -5.18
N LEU A 122 4.20 2.48 -4.08
CA LEU A 122 5.11 2.92 -3.02
C LEU A 122 5.50 1.70 -2.21
N THR A 123 6.50 0.97 -2.68
CA THR A 123 6.99 -0.24 -2.05
C THR A 123 8.42 -0.54 -2.52
N GLY A 124 9.15 -1.27 -1.73
CA GLY A 124 10.42 -1.89 -2.12
C GLY A 124 10.31 -3.41 -2.26
N ASP A 125 9.10 -3.96 -2.12
CA ASP A 125 8.88 -5.39 -2.15
C ASP A 125 8.87 -5.91 -3.59
N HIS A 126 9.73 -6.90 -3.85
CA HIS A 126 9.84 -7.52 -5.18
C HIS A 126 8.56 -8.24 -5.61
N HIS A 127 7.65 -8.55 -4.69
CA HIS A 127 6.38 -9.18 -5.02
C HIS A 127 5.56 -8.31 -5.99
N PHE A 128 5.62 -6.99 -5.84
CA PHE A 128 4.93 -6.07 -6.74
C PHE A 128 5.52 -6.11 -8.15
N GLU A 129 6.86 -6.21 -8.25
CA GLU A 129 7.51 -6.36 -9.55
C GLU A 129 7.15 -7.69 -10.21
N GLN A 130 7.07 -8.78 -9.44
CA GLN A 130 6.63 -10.07 -9.95
C GLN A 130 5.22 -10.02 -10.52
N ALA A 131 4.37 -9.18 -9.96
CA ALA A 131 2.99 -8.99 -10.42
C ALA A 131 2.88 -8.01 -11.61
N GLY A 132 3.99 -7.43 -12.07
CA GLY A 132 4.02 -6.55 -13.23
C GLY A 132 3.95 -5.07 -12.91
N PHE A 133 4.09 -4.67 -11.66
CA PHE A 133 4.03 -3.27 -11.23
C PHE A 133 5.43 -2.69 -11.01
N ILE A 134 5.51 -1.36 -10.95
CA ILE A 134 6.76 -0.64 -10.71
C ILE A 134 6.87 -0.35 -9.22
N ALA A 135 7.97 -0.79 -8.62
CA ALA A 135 8.26 -0.54 -7.19
C ALA A 135 9.10 0.73 -7.07
N LEU A 136 8.49 1.79 -6.55
CA LEU A 136 9.12 3.13 -6.51
C LEU A 136 10.20 3.27 -5.44
N LEU A 137 10.27 2.35 -4.48
CA LEU A 137 11.24 2.42 -3.38
C LEU A 137 12.40 1.42 -3.54
N LYS A 138 12.53 0.87 -4.70
CA LYS A 138 13.65 -0.02 -5.01
C LYS A 138 14.95 0.74 -5.18
#